data_ffcd899606953287fa6ed9b52511a238
#
_entry.id   ffcd899606953287fa6ed9b52511a238
#
_cell.length_a   1.000
_cell.length_b   1.000
_cell.length_c   1.000
_cell.angle_alpha   90.00
_cell.angle_beta   90.00
_cell.angle_gamma   90.00
#
_symmetry.space_group_name_H-M   'P 1'
#
loop_
_entity.id
_entity.type
_entity.pdbx_description
1 polymer ?
#
loop_
_entity_poly.entity_id
_entity_poly.type
_entity_poly.pdbx_seq_one_letter_code
_entity_poly.pdbx_strand_id
1 'polypeptide(L)'
;KEKNHNLHYRWLDKMGIPVWINSRGVVIDDENGRPGYLIGCLNETGKPQRADNVSGLLGGLEFCSYLHSQAKPITHGFLMHIGIDNFGAINGASGSLYGDYILKSVADCMTECLSGGQRLYHLVADHYVIADLESHTKEDAVQLRKRICDRIEDFIVAEKYETVFTVSV
;
A
#
# COMPACT_ATOMS: atom_id res chain seq x y z
N LYS A 1 3.36 19.56 24.14
CA LYS A 1 4.46 18.72 23.63
C LYS A 1 3.87 17.35 23.35
N GLU A 2 3.81 16.95 22.09
CA GLU A 2 3.44 15.58 21.74
C GLU A 2 4.41 14.61 22.38
N LYS A 3 3.88 13.72 23.20
CA LYS A 3 4.64 12.65 23.82
C LYS A 3 4.54 11.42 22.91
N ASN A 4 5.40 11.38 21.91
CA ASN A 4 5.50 10.23 21.01
C ASN A 4 6.48 9.22 21.57
N HIS A 5 6.18 7.92 21.45
CA HIS A 5 7.15 6.88 21.69
C HIS A 5 7.36 6.04 20.41
N ASN A 6 8.57 5.56 20.26
CA ASN A 6 8.96 4.61 19.23
C ASN A 6 10.00 3.69 19.86
N LEU A 7 9.59 2.50 20.24
CA LEU A 7 10.40 1.55 20.99
C LEU A 7 10.56 0.25 20.21
N HIS A 8 11.77 -0.29 20.22
CA HIS A 8 12.10 -1.61 19.72
C HIS A 8 12.46 -2.52 20.88
N TYR A 9 11.75 -3.63 21.03
CA TYR A 9 11.99 -4.61 22.09
C TYR A 9 11.59 -6.01 21.66
N ARG A 10 11.93 -7.02 22.46
CA ARG A 10 11.60 -8.41 22.17
C ARG A 10 10.46 -8.87 23.07
N TRP A 11 9.49 -9.52 22.44
CA TRP A 11 8.50 -10.33 23.12
C TRP A 11 8.78 -11.81 22.90
N LEU A 12 8.23 -12.65 23.75
CA LEU A 12 8.18 -14.09 23.52
C LEU A 12 6.82 -14.43 22.91
N ASP A 13 6.85 -15.17 21.81
CA ASP A 13 5.62 -15.73 21.25
C ASP A 13 5.05 -16.85 22.15
N LYS A 14 3.91 -17.41 21.75
CA LYS A 14 3.27 -18.51 22.49
C LYS A 14 4.11 -19.79 22.60
N MET A 15 5.16 -19.89 21.81
CA MET A 15 6.12 -21.01 21.82
C MET A 15 7.41 -20.66 22.59
N GLY A 16 7.49 -19.46 23.18
CA GLY A 16 8.67 -18.99 23.90
C GLY A 16 9.79 -18.49 22.98
N ILE A 17 9.52 -18.28 21.71
CA ILE A 17 10.51 -17.80 20.74
C ILE A 17 10.54 -16.27 20.78
N PRO A 18 11.74 -15.64 20.91
CA PRO A 18 11.85 -14.20 20.89
C PRO A 18 11.46 -13.61 19.52
N VAL A 19 10.52 -12.67 19.53
CA VAL A 19 10.13 -11.89 18.34
C VAL A 19 10.40 -10.41 18.60
N TRP A 20 10.91 -9.71 17.60
CA TRP A 20 11.14 -8.28 17.69
C TRP A 20 9.85 -7.53 17.42
N ILE A 21 9.54 -6.58 18.31
CA ILE A 21 8.37 -5.71 18.22
C ILE A 21 8.84 -4.26 18.05
N ASN A 22 8.23 -3.55 17.11
CA ASN A 22 8.26 -2.10 17.05
C ASN A 22 6.92 -1.58 17.62
N SER A 23 7.01 -0.80 18.69
CA SER A 23 5.87 -0.12 19.30
C SER A 23 5.95 1.37 19.01
N ARG A 24 4.94 1.92 18.36
CA ARG A 24 4.80 3.35 18.14
C ARG A 24 3.51 3.82 18.76
N GLY A 25 3.55 4.98 19.41
CA GLY A 25 2.34 5.54 20.00
C GLY A 25 2.46 7.01 20.33
N VAL A 26 1.30 7.59 20.57
CA VAL A 26 1.14 8.97 21.00
C VAL A 26 0.30 8.99 22.28
N VAL A 27 0.71 9.80 23.24
CA VAL A 27 -0.07 10.07 24.44
C VAL A 27 -0.95 11.28 24.20
N ILE A 28 -2.24 11.12 24.41
CA ILE A 28 -3.24 12.20 24.37
C ILE A 28 -3.54 12.59 25.80
N ASP A 29 -3.38 13.85 26.11
CA ASP A 29 -3.71 14.39 27.42
C ASP A 29 -5.23 14.58 27.57
N ASP A 30 -5.73 14.46 28.82
CA ASP A 30 -7.12 14.78 29.18
C ASP A 30 -7.35 16.30 29.20
N GLU A 31 -8.58 16.71 29.52
CA GLU A 31 -8.98 18.13 29.60
C GLU A 31 -8.19 18.92 30.66
N ASN A 32 -7.50 18.23 31.57
CA ASN A 32 -6.67 18.82 32.63
C ASN A 32 -5.18 18.81 32.28
N GLY A 33 -4.81 18.41 31.06
CA GLY A 33 -3.42 18.32 30.60
C GLY A 33 -2.65 17.14 31.20
N ARG A 34 -3.33 16.10 31.69
CA ARG A 34 -2.74 14.87 32.20
C ARG A 34 -2.84 13.77 31.16
N PRO A 35 -1.87 12.83 31.11
CA PRO A 35 -1.96 11.68 30.22
C PRO A 35 -3.27 10.92 30.43
N GLY A 36 -4.18 10.96 29.45
CA GLY A 36 -5.49 10.31 29.50
C GLY A 36 -5.52 9.04 28.68
N TYR A 37 -4.98 9.06 27.47
CA TYR A 37 -5.01 7.94 26.54
C TYR A 37 -3.65 7.71 25.91
N LEU A 38 -3.31 6.44 25.64
CA LEU A 38 -2.22 6.04 24.78
C LEU A 38 -2.82 5.36 23.55
N ILE A 39 -2.61 5.96 22.39
CA ILE A 39 -2.99 5.37 21.12
C ILE A 39 -1.71 4.94 20.41
N GLY A 40 -1.64 3.69 19.97
CA GLY A 40 -0.46 3.18 19.29
C GLY A 40 -0.70 1.91 18.52
N CYS A 41 0.34 1.51 17.78
CA CYS A 41 0.39 0.25 17.06
C CYS A 41 1.62 -0.56 17.49
N LEU A 42 1.50 -1.86 17.39
CA LEU A 42 2.55 -2.85 17.60
C LEU A 42 2.76 -3.60 16.31
N ASN A 43 3.99 -3.57 15.79
CA ASN A 43 4.37 -4.33 14.61
C ASN A 43 5.46 -5.35 14.99
N GLU A 44 5.27 -6.60 14.60
CA GLU A 44 6.34 -7.59 14.67
C GLU A 44 7.38 -7.27 13.60
N THR A 45 8.62 -6.94 14.02
CA THR A 45 9.74 -6.71 13.11
C THR A 45 10.52 -8.02 12.97
N GLY A 46 10.68 -8.50 11.76
CA GLY A 46 11.40 -9.76 11.50
C GLY A 46 10.57 -10.83 10.78
N LYS A 47 9.25 -10.71 10.77
CA LYS A 47 8.45 -11.32 9.71
C LYS A 47 8.26 -10.27 8.63
N PRO A 48 8.50 -10.60 7.36
CA PRO A 48 8.14 -9.69 6.29
C PRO A 48 6.65 -9.37 6.43
N GLN A 49 6.33 -8.10 6.55
CA GLN A 49 4.97 -7.64 6.59
C GLN A 49 4.33 -7.99 5.26
N ARG A 50 3.41 -8.95 5.27
CA ARG A 50 2.83 -9.47 4.02
C ARG A 50 2.00 -8.42 3.31
N ALA A 51 1.30 -7.60 4.08
CA ALA A 51 0.47 -6.54 3.53
C ALA A 51 0.99 -5.17 3.97
N ASP A 52 0.91 -4.21 3.07
CA ASP A 52 1.20 -2.80 3.35
C ASP A 52 0.12 -2.22 4.27
N ASN A 53 0.54 -1.45 5.28
CA ASN A 53 -0.37 -0.91 6.31
C ASN A 53 -1.32 0.17 5.78
N VAL A 54 -0.95 0.85 4.71
CA VAL A 54 -1.71 1.95 4.13
C VAL A 54 -2.70 1.42 3.10
N SER A 55 -2.20 0.75 2.07
CA SER A 55 -3.02 0.22 0.98
C SER A 55 -3.74 -1.09 1.33
N GLY A 56 -3.24 -1.86 2.30
CA GLY A 56 -3.72 -3.20 2.61
C GLY A 56 -3.30 -4.28 1.61
N LEU A 57 -2.56 -3.91 0.58
CA LEU A 57 -2.12 -4.83 -0.48
C LEU A 57 -0.90 -5.63 -0.06
N LEU A 58 -0.73 -6.80 -0.64
CA LEU A 58 0.49 -7.59 -0.49
C LEU A 58 1.69 -6.85 -1.09
N GLY A 59 2.87 -7.03 -0.49
CA GLY A 59 4.10 -6.32 -0.86
C GLY A 59 4.96 -7.01 -1.92
N GLY A 60 6.13 -6.41 -2.20
CA GLY A 60 7.06 -6.91 -3.21
C GLY A 60 7.59 -8.33 -2.94
N LEU A 61 7.73 -8.73 -1.68
CA LEU A 61 8.15 -10.10 -1.33
C LEU A 61 7.10 -11.13 -1.76
N GLU A 62 5.83 -10.83 -1.54
CA GLU A 62 4.72 -11.68 -1.96
C GLU A 62 4.58 -11.72 -3.48
N PHE A 63 4.82 -10.59 -4.15
CA PHE A 63 4.90 -10.52 -5.61
C PHE A 63 6.01 -11.45 -6.14
N CYS A 64 7.22 -11.35 -5.61
CA CYS A 64 8.32 -12.24 -5.99
C CYS A 64 8.00 -13.71 -5.70
N SER A 65 7.43 -13.99 -4.52
CA SER A 65 7.01 -15.34 -4.14
C SER A 65 5.94 -15.88 -5.08
N TYR A 66 5.00 -15.05 -5.50
CA TYR A 66 3.97 -15.42 -6.47
C TYR A 66 4.59 -15.80 -7.82
N LEU A 67 5.52 -15.00 -8.35
CA LEU A 67 6.21 -15.31 -9.60
C LEU A 67 7.01 -16.62 -9.52
N HIS A 68 7.73 -16.85 -8.41
CA HIS A 68 8.52 -18.06 -8.21
C HIS A 68 7.68 -19.32 -7.95
N SER A 69 6.45 -19.16 -7.44
CA SER A 69 5.56 -20.29 -7.14
C SER A 69 4.89 -20.92 -8.38
N GLN A 70 5.09 -20.32 -9.57
CA GLN A 70 4.51 -20.86 -10.78
C GLN A 70 5.15 -22.21 -11.14
N ALA A 71 4.35 -23.27 -11.10
CA ALA A 71 4.83 -24.63 -11.37
C ALA A 71 5.22 -24.86 -12.84
N LYS A 72 4.81 -23.99 -13.74
CA LYS A 72 5.12 -24.02 -15.17
C LYS A 72 5.79 -22.72 -15.60
N PRO A 73 6.65 -22.76 -16.64
CA PRO A 73 7.17 -21.53 -17.23
C PRO A 73 6.03 -20.59 -17.62
N ILE A 74 6.13 -19.32 -17.22
CA ILE A 74 5.18 -18.29 -17.61
C ILE A 74 5.41 -18.03 -19.10
N THR A 75 4.46 -18.43 -19.93
CA THR A 75 4.55 -18.27 -21.38
C THR A 75 3.67 -17.15 -21.91
N HIS A 76 2.70 -16.71 -21.12
CA HIS A 76 1.72 -15.68 -21.47
C HIS A 76 1.42 -14.82 -20.25
N GLY A 77 0.94 -13.62 -20.46
CA GLY A 77 0.57 -12.70 -19.41
C GLY A 77 1.30 -11.35 -19.55
N PHE A 78 1.06 -10.49 -18.57
CA PHE A 78 1.73 -9.20 -18.50
C PHE A 78 2.00 -8.78 -17.04
N LEU A 79 2.96 -7.88 -16.89
CA LEU A 79 3.18 -7.12 -15.69
C LEU A 79 2.96 -5.65 -16.02
N MET A 80 2.13 -4.98 -15.22
CA MET A 80 1.83 -3.56 -15.37
C MET A 80 2.35 -2.82 -14.14
N HIS A 81 3.32 -1.96 -14.34
CA HIS A 81 3.86 -1.12 -13.28
C HIS A 81 3.15 0.24 -13.27
N ILE A 82 2.73 0.68 -12.11
CA ILE A 82 2.00 1.94 -11.91
C ILE A 82 2.71 2.75 -10.83
N GLY A 83 2.91 4.03 -11.08
CA GLY A 83 3.44 4.99 -10.11
C GLY A 83 2.56 6.24 -10.04
N ILE A 84 2.43 6.86 -8.87
CA ILE A 84 1.73 8.15 -8.70
C ILE A 84 2.72 9.27 -8.99
N ASP A 85 2.43 10.07 -10.02
CA ASP A 85 3.32 11.14 -10.42
C ASP A 85 3.40 12.24 -9.36
N ASN A 86 4.61 12.71 -9.09
CA ASN A 86 4.89 13.78 -8.12
C ASN A 86 4.42 13.50 -6.68
N PHE A 87 4.30 12.24 -6.27
CA PHE A 87 3.82 11.87 -4.92
C PHE A 87 4.57 12.55 -3.77
N GLY A 88 5.90 12.74 -3.90
CA GLY A 88 6.69 13.50 -2.94
C GLY A 88 6.24 14.95 -2.77
N ALA A 89 5.79 15.61 -3.85
CA ALA A 89 5.25 16.97 -3.77
C ALA A 89 3.88 17.01 -3.07
N ILE A 90 3.04 15.99 -3.28
CA ILE A 90 1.76 15.83 -2.56
C ILE A 90 2.01 15.75 -1.05
N ASN A 91 2.92 14.88 -0.62
CA ASN A 91 3.31 14.75 0.78
C ASN A 91 3.89 16.05 1.36
N GLY A 92 4.70 16.77 0.59
CA GLY A 92 5.29 18.03 0.99
C GLY A 92 4.26 19.15 1.19
N ALA A 93 3.23 19.19 0.35
CA ALA A 93 2.19 20.23 0.39
C ALA A 93 1.09 19.93 1.43
N SER A 94 0.66 18.67 1.54
CA SER A 94 -0.55 18.30 2.29
C SER A 94 -0.29 17.35 3.47
N GLY A 95 0.97 16.95 3.67
CA GLY A 95 1.38 16.06 4.75
C GLY A 95 1.21 14.56 4.44
N SER A 96 1.88 13.73 5.24
CA SER A 96 1.93 12.28 5.00
C SER A 96 0.59 11.57 5.17
N LEU A 97 -0.29 12.05 6.06
CA LEU A 97 -1.62 11.45 6.24
C LEU A 97 -2.49 11.60 4.99
N TYR A 98 -2.35 12.72 4.30
CA TYR A 98 -3.03 12.94 3.03
C TYR A 98 -2.43 12.04 1.93
N GLY A 99 -1.11 11.89 1.90
CA GLY A 99 -0.45 10.95 1.00
C GLY A 99 -0.90 9.51 1.24
N ASP A 100 -1.01 9.07 2.49
CA ASP A 100 -1.53 7.74 2.86
C ASP A 100 -2.97 7.54 2.36
N TYR A 101 -3.81 8.57 2.48
CA TYR A 101 -5.16 8.56 1.93
C TYR A 101 -5.16 8.40 0.40
N ILE A 102 -4.31 9.13 -0.32
CA ILE A 102 -4.17 9.00 -1.78
C ILE A 102 -3.68 7.60 -2.17
N LEU A 103 -2.65 7.07 -1.49
CA LEU A 103 -2.15 5.70 -1.73
C LEU A 103 -3.27 4.67 -1.60
N LYS A 104 -4.05 4.75 -0.51
CA LYS A 104 -5.17 3.85 -0.26
C LYS A 104 -6.24 3.96 -1.35
N SER A 105 -6.64 5.18 -1.69
CA SER A 105 -7.70 5.43 -2.67
C SER A 105 -7.31 4.98 -4.08
N VAL A 106 -6.07 5.22 -4.49
CA VAL A 106 -5.54 4.73 -5.78
C VAL A 106 -5.51 3.19 -5.79
N ALA A 107 -5.09 2.56 -4.68
CA ALA A 107 -5.12 1.10 -4.55
C ALA A 107 -6.54 0.53 -4.68
N ASP A 108 -7.54 1.18 -4.07
CA ASP A 108 -8.94 0.78 -4.16
C ASP A 108 -9.48 0.95 -5.59
N CYS A 109 -9.22 2.09 -6.24
CA CYS A 109 -9.58 2.32 -7.65
C CYS A 109 -9.01 1.25 -8.58
N MET A 110 -7.73 0.90 -8.40
CA MET A 110 -7.10 -0.16 -9.18
C MET A 110 -7.74 -1.52 -8.90
N THR A 111 -8.00 -1.84 -7.64
CA THR A 111 -8.60 -3.12 -7.23
C THR A 111 -9.99 -3.30 -7.85
N GLU A 112 -10.80 -2.26 -7.93
CA GLU A 112 -12.12 -2.27 -8.57
C GLU A 112 -12.05 -2.57 -10.08
N CYS A 113 -10.92 -2.24 -10.73
CA CYS A 113 -10.72 -2.48 -12.16
C CYS A 113 -10.26 -3.90 -12.49
N LEU A 114 -9.82 -4.68 -11.49
CA LEU A 114 -9.27 -6.01 -11.73
C LEU A 114 -10.36 -7.03 -12.05
N SER A 115 -9.99 -8.04 -12.82
CA SER A 115 -10.80 -9.22 -13.13
C SER A 115 -10.07 -10.50 -12.71
N GLY A 116 -10.75 -11.62 -12.74
CA GLY A 116 -10.22 -12.91 -12.24
C GLY A 116 -8.82 -13.23 -12.72
N GLY A 117 -7.98 -13.75 -11.85
CA GLY A 117 -6.56 -14.07 -12.13
C GLY A 117 -5.59 -12.90 -11.95
N GLN A 118 -6.04 -11.66 -12.07
CA GLN A 118 -5.20 -10.47 -11.91
C GLN A 118 -4.92 -10.18 -10.44
N ARG A 119 -3.69 -9.82 -10.11
CA ARG A 119 -3.24 -9.56 -8.74
C ARG A 119 -2.52 -8.23 -8.66
N LEU A 120 -2.90 -7.41 -7.68
CA LEU A 120 -2.30 -6.11 -7.39
C LEU A 120 -1.40 -6.21 -6.16
N TYR A 121 -0.22 -5.63 -6.27
CA TYR A 121 0.77 -5.54 -5.19
C TYR A 121 1.24 -4.10 -5.02
N HIS A 122 1.50 -3.71 -3.77
CA HIS A 122 2.17 -2.46 -3.44
C HIS A 122 3.66 -2.72 -3.24
N LEU A 123 4.50 -2.18 -4.10
CA LEU A 123 5.95 -2.46 -4.05
C LEU A 123 6.65 -1.65 -2.98
N VAL A 124 6.74 -0.35 -3.21
CA VAL A 124 7.41 0.61 -2.31
C VAL A 124 6.94 2.02 -2.63
N ALA A 125 6.78 2.85 -1.62
CA ALA A 125 6.36 4.25 -1.72
C ALA A 125 5.02 4.42 -2.47
N ASP A 126 5.07 4.90 -3.70
CA ASP A 126 3.92 5.15 -4.57
C ASP A 126 3.84 4.20 -5.77
N HIS A 127 4.61 3.10 -5.71
CA HIS A 127 4.71 2.14 -6.81
C HIS A 127 3.91 0.87 -6.57
N TYR A 128 3.15 0.49 -7.58
CA TYR A 128 2.32 -0.70 -7.61
C TYR A 128 2.67 -1.58 -8.81
N VAL A 129 2.32 -2.85 -8.72
CA VAL A 129 2.38 -3.77 -9.87
C VAL A 129 1.14 -4.63 -9.95
N ILE A 130 0.58 -4.74 -11.14
CA ILE A 130 -0.45 -5.73 -11.46
C ILE A 130 0.23 -6.86 -12.23
N ALA A 131 0.02 -8.08 -11.73
CA ALA A 131 0.46 -9.30 -12.39
C ALA A 131 -0.76 -10.06 -12.92
N ASP A 132 -0.72 -10.36 -14.20
CA ASP A 132 -1.65 -11.24 -14.88
C ASP A 132 -0.85 -12.32 -15.60
N LEU A 133 -0.92 -13.55 -15.11
CA LEU A 133 -0.15 -14.67 -15.63
C LEU A 133 -1.06 -15.71 -16.33
N GLU A 134 -2.31 -15.35 -16.59
CA GLU A 134 -3.32 -16.21 -17.21
C GLU A 134 -3.62 -15.75 -18.64
N SER A 135 -2.75 -16.02 -19.60
CA SER A 135 -3.04 -15.96 -21.04
C SER A 135 -3.87 -14.75 -21.55
N HIS A 136 -3.49 -13.54 -21.23
CA HIS A 136 -4.14 -12.36 -21.76
C HIS A 136 -3.35 -11.74 -22.91
N THR A 137 -4.03 -11.07 -23.81
CA THR A 137 -3.43 -10.41 -24.97
C THR A 137 -2.86 -9.05 -24.57
N LYS A 138 -2.07 -8.45 -25.47
CA LYS A 138 -1.63 -7.07 -25.31
C LYS A 138 -2.82 -6.10 -25.25
N GLU A 139 -3.86 -6.40 -25.98
CA GLU A 139 -5.10 -5.62 -26.04
C GLU A 139 -5.79 -5.61 -24.68
N ASP A 140 -5.80 -6.73 -23.94
CA ASP A 140 -6.37 -6.82 -22.58
C ASP A 140 -5.59 -5.93 -21.61
N ALA A 141 -4.25 -5.90 -21.70
CA ALA A 141 -3.41 -5.02 -20.90
C ALA A 141 -3.70 -3.53 -21.20
N VAL A 142 -3.85 -3.16 -22.48
CA VAL A 142 -4.19 -1.79 -22.89
C VAL A 142 -5.58 -1.39 -22.39
N GLN A 143 -6.56 -2.28 -22.43
CA GLN A 143 -7.91 -2.02 -21.93
C GLN A 143 -7.91 -1.87 -20.40
N LEU A 144 -7.16 -2.72 -19.69
CA LEU A 144 -7.02 -2.60 -18.22
C LEU A 144 -6.38 -1.26 -17.86
N ARG A 145 -5.28 -0.90 -18.51
CA ARG A 145 -4.64 0.40 -18.32
C ARG A 145 -5.63 1.55 -18.49
N LYS A 146 -6.42 1.53 -19.56
CA LYS A 146 -7.42 2.57 -19.82
C LYS A 146 -8.44 2.65 -18.68
N ARG A 147 -9.04 1.51 -18.28
CA ARG A 147 -10.01 1.48 -17.18
C ARG A 147 -9.43 2.04 -15.86
N ILE A 148 -8.17 1.72 -15.56
CA ILE A 148 -7.49 2.24 -14.36
C ILE A 148 -7.32 3.75 -14.44
N CYS A 149 -6.83 4.28 -15.57
CA CYS A 149 -6.67 5.72 -15.74
C CYS A 149 -8.01 6.44 -15.64
N ASP A 150 -9.02 5.98 -16.38
CA ASP A 150 -10.36 6.57 -16.36
C ASP A 150 -10.94 6.56 -14.92
N ARG A 151 -10.80 5.45 -14.19
CA ARG A 151 -11.31 5.33 -12.81
C ARG A 151 -10.59 6.24 -11.81
N ILE A 152 -9.29 6.43 -11.96
CA ILE A 152 -8.51 7.33 -11.11
C ILE A 152 -8.85 8.80 -11.46
N GLU A 153 -9.02 9.14 -12.73
CA GLU A 153 -9.48 10.47 -13.15
C GLU A 153 -10.86 10.79 -12.57
N ASP A 154 -11.81 9.86 -12.63
CA ASP A 154 -13.15 10.00 -12.02
C ASP A 154 -13.05 10.24 -10.51
N PHE A 155 -12.16 9.53 -9.82
CA PHE A 155 -11.91 9.71 -8.39
C PHE A 155 -11.38 11.12 -8.10
N ILE A 156 -10.38 11.60 -8.83
CA ILE A 156 -9.79 12.94 -8.66
C ILE A 156 -10.85 14.02 -8.87
N VAL A 157 -11.69 13.89 -9.90
CA VAL A 157 -12.76 14.84 -10.20
C VAL A 157 -13.84 14.84 -9.11
N ALA A 158 -14.24 13.65 -8.63
CA ALA A 158 -15.29 13.50 -7.63
C ALA A 158 -14.91 14.15 -6.28
N GLU A 159 -13.65 14.00 -5.89
CA GLU A 159 -13.12 14.53 -4.62
C GLU A 159 -12.79 16.02 -4.67
N LYS A 160 -12.84 16.67 -5.84
CA LYS A 160 -12.52 18.10 -6.05
C LYS A 160 -11.18 18.51 -5.47
N TYR A 161 -10.17 17.69 -5.65
CA TYR A 161 -8.83 17.99 -5.14
C TYR A 161 -8.25 19.26 -5.74
N GLU A 162 -7.69 20.12 -4.88
CA GLU A 162 -6.89 21.27 -5.31
C GLU A 162 -5.59 20.82 -5.98
N THR A 163 -5.08 19.67 -5.61
CA THR A 163 -3.87 19.07 -6.20
C THR A 163 -4.26 17.95 -7.16
N VAL A 164 -4.20 18.24 -8.44
CA VAL A 164 -4.35 17.23 -9.50
C VAL A 164 -3.07 16.40 -9.55
N PHE A 165 -3.21 15.09 -9.41
CA PHE A 165 -2.11 14.14 -9.66
C PHE A 165 -2.46 13.25 -10.84
N THR A 166 -1.45 12.61 -11.43
CA THR A 166 -1.60 11.62 -12.51
C THR A 166 -0.92 10.33 -12.11
N VAL A 167 -1.18 9.29 -12.87
CA VAL A 167 -0.47 8.01 -12.74
C VAL A 167 0.23 7.66 -14.02
N SER A 168 1.48 7.20 -13.90
CA SER A 168 2.25 6.63 -15.01
C SER A 168 2.07 5.12 -15.03
N VAL A 169 1.71 4.56 -16.20
CA VAL A 169 1.41 3.13 -16.37
C VAL A 169 2.15 2.57 -17.59
#